data_3831d427ea08a30d2cd2b4268923a607
#
_entry.id   3831d427ea08a30d2cd2b4268923a607
#
_cell.length_a   1.000
_cell.length_b   1.000
_cell.length_c   1.000
_cell.angle_alpha   90.00
_cell.angle_beta   90.00
_cell.angle_gamma   90.00
#
_symmetry.space_group_name_H-M   'P 1'
#
loop_
_entity.id
_entity.type
_entity.pdbx_description
1 polymer ?
#
loop_
_entity_poly.entity_id
_entity_poly.type
_entity_poly.pdbx_seq_one_letter_code
_entity_poly.pdbx_strand_id
1 'polypeptide(L)'
;MFVHLLSAAALTGGLIAGPSTPDPVSAVTTLKYKVGIVNLSTIDLSGLGAGEQKNTAGFTGFFTMTLKDTTGGRALTMVLDSMAIDSATQGRDILQTAADSSKGSTWHGLLTDKGRIDNLVLVQGGPGAQQFEAVLAGFFPRGAAHTKKKGEVWSDTLSYTSTTDGGSNSFKMMTTFTAAGEGTYNNAKALTITTTSVTSSVGSQDGPGGDVQMEGNGTGVGTFDVSKDGIYLGGTNTRDSHIVPTTSQAPVPIPLKSHTIVTISSL
;
A
#
# COMPACT_ATOMS: atom_id res chain seq x y z
N MET A 1 31.40 -61.14 -19.61
CA MET A 1 30.88 -62.48 -19.42
C MET A 1 29.63 -62.38 -18.51
N PHE A 2 28.55 -62.92 -18.99
CA PHE A 2 27.17 -63.02 -18.49
C PHE A 2 26.23 -61.85 -18.75
N VAL A 3 25.50 -62.05 -19.81
CA VAL A 3 24.23 -61.57 -20.25
C VAL A 3 23.15 -62.15 -19.35
N HIS A 4 22.15 -61.34 -18.96
CA HIS A 4 20.80 -61.84 -18.77
C HIS A 4 19.74 -60.82 -19.22
N LEU A 5 19.09 -61.15 -20.31
CA LEU A 5 17.80 -60.68 -20.77
C LEU A 5 16.70 -61.04 -19.76
N LEU A 6 15.75 -60.15 -19.53
CA LEU A 6 14.37 -60.54 -19.21
C LEU A 6 13.37 -59.44 -19.63
N SER A 7 12.73 -59.71 -20.69
CA SER A 7 11.29 -59.68 -21.07
C SER A 7 10.43 -58.47 -20.67
N ALA A 8 9.93 -57.84 -21.72
CA ALA A 8 8.83 -56.88 -21.76
C ALA A 8 7.49 -57.54 -21.30
N ALA A 9 6.77 -56.76 -20.48
CA ALA A 9 5.32 -56.92 -20.37
C ALA A 9 4.68 -55.56 -20.68
N ALA A 10 4.12 -55.45 -21.85
CA ALA A 10 3.29 -54.32 -22.25
C ALA A 10 1.93 -54.43 -21.54
N LEU A 11 1.68 -53.56 -20.57
CA LEU A 11 0.35 -53.30 -20.03
C LEU A 11 -0.19 -52.06 -20.77
N THR A 12 -1.03 -52.32 -21.78
CA THR A 12 -1.91 -51.33 -22.41
C THR A 12 -3.06 -51.04 -21.45
N GLY A 13 -2.82 -50.12 -20.50
CA GLY A 13 -3.85 -49.45 -19.72
C GLY A 13 -4.46 -48.33 -20.55
N GLY A 14 -5.67 -48.56 -21.09
CA GLY A 14 -6.43 -47.51 -21.75
C GLY A 14 -6.78 -46.42 -20.73
N LEU A 15 -6.15 -45.25 -20.87
CA LEU A 15 -6.59 -44.01 -20.24
C LEU A 15 -7.93 -43.62 -20.86
N ILE A 16 -9.02 -43.93 -20.17
CA ILE A 16 -10.31 -43.29 -20.41
C ILE A 16 -10.10 -41.84 -19.97
N ALA A 17 -9.88 -40.95 -20.94
CA ALA A 17 -9.95 -39.50 -20.71
C ALA A 17 -11.43 -39.22 -20.35
N GLY A 18 -11.70 -39.08 -19.05
CA GLY A 18 -12.96 -38.52 -18.58
C GLY A 18 -13.12 -37.11 -19.16
N PRO A 19 -14.35 -36.66 -19.42
CA PRO A 19 -14.57 -35.31 -19.88
C PRO A 19 -13.93 -34.36 -18.86
N SER A 20 -12.88 -33.62 -19.29
CA SER A 20 -12.33 -32.53 -18.51
C SER A 20 -13.45 -31.50 -18.33
N THR A 21 -14.01 -31.41 -17.13
CA THR A 21 -14.85 -30.27 -16.77
C THR A 21 -14.03 -29.05 -17.07
N PRO A 22 -14.52 -28.11 -17.92
CA PRO A 22 -13.79 -26.87 -18.14
C PRO A 22 -13.56 -26.24 -16.77
N ASP A 23 -12.32 -25.88 -16.47
CA ASP A 23 -11.99 -25.12 -15.26
C ASP A 23 -12.96 -23.94 -15.19
N PRO A 24 -13.61 -23.70 -14.04
CA PRO A 24 -14.50 -22.56 -13.90
C PRO A 24 -13.69 -21.31 -14.27
N VAL A 25 -14.16 -20.59 -15.29
CA VAL A 25 -13.50 -19.35 -15.75
C VAL A 25 -13.40 -18.46 -14.53
N SER A 26 -12.19 -18.32 -14.01
CA SER A 26 -11.91 -17.46 -12.84
C SER A 26 -12.47 -16.08 -13.13
N ALA A 27 -13.40 -15.60 -12.32
CA ALA A 27 -13.98 -14.28 -12.48
C ALA A 27 -12.87 -13.24 -12.38
N VAL A 28 -12.78 -12.37 -13.38
CA VAL A 28 -11.84 -11.25 -13.43
C VAL A 28 -12.61 -9.97 -13.16
N THR A 29 -12.24 -9.25 -12.11
CA THR A 29 -12.81 -7.95 -11.77
C THR A 29 -11.80 -6.86 -12.02
N THR A 30 -12.17 -5.86 -12.80
CA THR A 30 -11.34 -4.68 -13.06
C THR A 30 -11.97 -3.47 -12.37
N LEU A 31 -11.18 -2.78 -11.56
CA LEU A 31 -11.56 -1.60 -10.79
C LEU A 31 -10.62 -0.46 -11.15
N LYS A 32 -11.12 0.77 -11.11
CA LYS A 32 -10.31 1.96 -11.30
C LYS A 32 -10.41 2.86 -10.09
N TYR A 33 -9.29 3.44 -9.70
CA TYR A 33 -9.20 4.29 -8.52
C TYR A 33 -8.45 5.57 -8.83
N LYS A 34 -8.91 6.65 -8.20
CA LYS A 34 -8.18 7.89 -8.05
C LYS A 34 -7.64 7.95 -6.62
N VAL A 35 -6.34 8.20 -6.48
CA VAL A 35 -5.66 8.36 -5.18
C VAL A 35 -5.05 9.74 -5.12
N GLY A 36 -5.52 10.56 -4.21
CA GLY A 36 -4.93 11.87 -3.90
C GLY A 36 -4.12 11.77 -2.60
N ILE A 37 -2.92 12.34 -2.58
CA ILE A 37 -2.10 12.47 -1.38
C ILE A 37 -1.66 13.92 -1.27
N VAL A 38 -1.89 14.52 -0.10
CA VAL A 38 -1.38 15.85 0.27
C VAL A 38 -0.58 15.70 1.55
N ASN A 39 0.65 16.16 1.53
CA ASN A 39 1.54 16.19 2.68
C ASN A 39 1.93 17.63 2.98
N LEU A 40 1.68 18.05 4.22
CA LEU A 40 2.12 19.32 4.77
C LEU A 40 3.20 18.99 5.81
N SER A 41 4.43 19.43 5.59
CA SER A 41 5.53 19.16 6.51
C SER A 41 6.14 20.45 7.05
N THR A 42 6.61 20.38 8.29
CA THR A 42 7.34 21.44 8.97
C THR A 42 8.63 20.87 9.53
N ILE A 43 9.75 21.42 9.12
CA ILE A 43 11.08 21.09 9.62
C ILE A 43 11.50 22.23 10.56
N ASP A 44 11.81 21.88 11.81
CA ASP A 44 12.26 22.84 12.80
C ASP A 44 13.81 22.91 12.80
N LEU A 45 14.32 23.99 12.24
CA LEU A 45 15.75 24.28 12.17
C LEU A 45 16.18 25.32 13.24
N SER A 46 15.35 25.59 14.24
CA SER A 46 15.63 26.58 15.28
C SER A 46 16.93 26.29 16.02
N GLY A 47 17.23 25.02 16.25
CA GLY A 47 18.49 24.57 16.84
C GLY A 47 19.74 24.86 16.00
N LEU A 48 19.57 25.13 14.70
CA LEU A 48 20.61 25.56 13.76
C LEU A 48 20.56 27.05 13.46
N GLY A 49 19.69 27.81 14.14
CA GLY A 49 19.53 29.24 13.96
C GLY A 49 18.72 29.69 12.72
N ALA A 50 18.03 28.75 12.03
CA ALA A 50 17.32 29.02 10.76
C ALA A 50 15.79 29.06 10.87
N GLY A 51 15.20 28.76 12.02
CA GLY A 51 13.75 28.74 12.23
C GLY A 51 13.02 27.58 11.56
N GLU A 52 11.68 27.68 11.45
CA GLU A 52 10.85 26.63 10.84
C GLU A 52 10.78 26.79 9.31
N GLN A 53 10.87 25.66 8.61
CA GLN A 53 10.61 25.57 7.17
C GLN A 53 9.35 24.75 6.92
N LYS A 54 8.42 25.28 6.12
CA LYS A 54 7.17 24.58 5.74
C LYS A 54 7.22 24.17 4.29
N ASN A 55 6.87 22.93 4.03
CA ASN A 55 6.79 22.35 2.69
C ASN A 55 5.40 21.76 2.44
N THR A 56 4.94 21.90 1.21
CA THR A 56 3.71 21.25 0.73
C THR A 56 4.07 20.37 -0.45
N ALA A 57 3.61 19.14 -0.42
CA ALA A 57 3.70 18.22 -1.55
C ALA A 57 2.35 17.55 -1.74
N GLY A 58 1.85 17.53 -2.96
CA GLY A 58 0.59 16.87 -3.30
C GLY A 58 0.70 16.18 -4.65
N PHE A 59 0.02 15.07 -4.77
CA PHE A 59 -0.10 14.36 -6.04
C PHE A 59 -1.40 13.58 -6.14
N THR A 60 -1.83 13.34 -7.38
CA THR A 60 -2.99 12.53 -7.73
C THR A 60 -2.56 11.44 -8.69
N GLY A 61 -2.76 10.18 -8.30
CA GLY A 61 -2.53 8.99 -9.12
C GLY A 61 -3.84 8.36 -9.57
N PHE A 62 -3.86 7.82 -10.78
CA PHE A 62 -4.94 6.99 -11.32
C PHE A 62 -4.44 5.57 -11.47
N PHE A 63 -5.19 4.62 -10.94
CA PHE A 63 -4.79 3.21 -10.92
C PHE A 63 -5.86 2.34 -11.55
N THR A 64 -5.45 1.41 -12.40
CA THR A 64 -6.26 0.27 -12.80
C THR A 64 -5.84 -0.95 -11.99
N MET A 65 -6.81 -1.59 -11.36
CA MET A 65 -6.63 -2.76 -10.52
C MET A 65 -7.39 -3.94 -11.12
N THR A 66 -6.73 -5.06 -11.30
CA THR A 66 -7.33 -6.31 -11.77
C THR A 66 -7.22 -7.35 -10.67
N LEU A 67 -8.35 -7.98 -10.35
CA LEU A 67 -8.48 -9.05 -9.37
C LEU A 67 -8.94 -10.32 -10.08
N LYS A 68 -8.23 -11.43 -9.89
CA LYS A 68 -8.57 -12.75 -10.43
C LYS A 68 -8.61 -13.75 -9.28
N ASP A 69 -9.72 -14.48 -9.14
CA ASP A 69 -9.87 -15.48 -8.10
C ASP A 69 -8.76 -16.53 -8.18
N THR A 70 -8.19 -16.87 -7.03
CA THR A 70 -7.13 -17.87 -6.88
C THR A 70 -7.18 -18.51 -5.50
N THR A 71 -6.36 -19.53 -5.28
CA THR A 71 -6.24 -20.15 -3.96
C THR A 71 -5.73 -19.17 -2.92
N GLY A 72 -6.45 -19.01 -1.83
CA GLY A 72 -6.09 -18.14 -0.71
C GLY A 72 -6.52 -16.67 -0.85
N GLY A 73 -7.29 -16.34 -1.91
CA GLY A 73 -7.79 -14.98 -2.13
C GLY A 73 -7.92 -14.61 -3.60
N ARG A 74 -7.48 -13.41 -3.95
CA ARG A 74 -7.51 -12.92 -5.33
C ARG A 74 -6.13 -12.43 -5.76
N ALA A 75 -5.61 -12.97 -6.85
CA ALA A 75 -4.40 -12.45 -7.49
C ALA A 75 -4.67 -11.00 -7.93
N LEU A 76 -3.80 -10.11 -7.49
CA LEU A 76 -3.92 -8.67 -7.68
C LEU A 76 -2.86 -8.20 -8.66
N THR A 77 -3.28 -7.42 -9.65
CA THR A 77 -2.40 -6.59 -10.48
C THR A 77 -2.85 -5.15 -10.36
N MET A 78 -1.93 -4.25 -10.04
CA MET A 78 -2.16 -2.81 -9.97
C MET A 78 -1.27 -2.11 -10.97
N VAL A 79 -1.84 -1.22 -11.77
CA VAL A 79 -1.11 -0.42 -12.76
C VAL A 79 -1.35 1.06 -12.45
N LEU A 80 -0.27 1.85 -12.37
CA LEU A 80 -0.35 3.31 -12.32
C LEU A 80 -0.55 3.85 -13.73
N ASP A 81 -1.77 4.22 -14.08
CA ASP A 81 -2.13 4.71 -15.41
C ASP A 81 -1.56 6.10 -15.67
N SER A 82 -1.63 6.97 -14.66
CA SER A 82 -1.07 8.33 -14.72
C SER A 82 -0.89 8.92 -13.32
N MET A 83 -0.03 9.93 -13.22
CA MET A 83 0.17 10.71 -12.00
C MET A 83 0.33 12.18 -12.35
N ALA A 84 -0.26 13.05 -11.56
CA ALA A 84 -0.11 14.49 -11.64
C ALA A 84 0.39 15.04 -10.30
N ILE A 85 1.33 15.97 -10.37
CA ILE A 85 1.85 16.69 -9.20
C ILE A 85 1.06 17.99 -9.04
N ASP A 86 0.60 18.27 -7.83
CA ASP A 86 -0.17 19.49 -7.55
C ASP A 86 0.66 20.75 -7.75
N SER A 87 0.01 21.81 -8.23
CA SER A 87 0.68 23.08 -8.54
C SER A 87 1.32 23.77 -7.33
N ALA A 88 0.80 23.49 -6.13
CA ALA A 88 1.36 24.02 -4.87
C ALA A 88 2.58 23.26 -4.36
N THR A 89 2.97 22.16 -5.02
CA THR A 89 4.09 21.33 -4.61
C THR A 89 5.42 22.05 -4.88
N GLN A 90 6.25 22.13 -3.85
CA GLN A 90 7.60 22.67 -3.99
C GLN A 90 8.49 21.71 -4.77
N GLY A 91 9.30 22.24 -5.69
CA GLY A 91 10.13 21.41 -6.57
C GLY A 91 9.33 20.61 -7.61
N ARG A 92 8.14 21.08 -7.98
CA ARG A 92 7.20 20.43 -8.86
C ARG A 92 7.83 19.87 -10.14
N ASP A 93 8.71 20.62 -10.80
CA ASP A 93 9.27 20.23 -12.10
C ASP A 93 10.12 18.94 -11.99
N ILE A 94 10.91 18.82 -10.91
CA ILE A 94 11.71 17.61 -10.64
C ILE A 94 10.79 16.42 -10.32
N LEU A 95 9.78 16.66 -9.49
CA LEU A 95 8.82 15.62 -9.11
C LEU A 95 7.93 15.19 -10.29
N GLN A 96 7.61 16.10 -11.21
CA GLN A 96 6.84 15.77 -12.41
C GLN A 96 7.62 14.82 -13.33
N THR A 97 8.92 14.99 -13.48
CA THR A 97 9.76 14.05 -14.25
C THR A 97 9.74 12.66 -13.62
N ALA A 98 9.82 12.55 -12.30
CA ALA A 98 9.72 11.27 -11.59
C ALA A 98 8.31 10.67 -11.73
N ALA A 99 7.26 11.50 -11.69
CA ALA A 99 5.88 11.08 -11.89
C ALA A 99 5.66 10.51 -13.29
N ASP A 100 6.16 11.20 -14.31
CA ASP A 100 6.02 10.78 -15.71
C ASP A 100 6.76 9.46 -15.96
N SER A 101 7.94 9.28 -15.35
CA SER A 101 8.70 8.02 -15.43
C SER A 101 8.06 6.85 -14.67
N SER A 102 7.15 7.14 -13.74
CA SER A 102 6.43 6.12 -12.96
C SER A 102 5.15 5.62 -13.64
N LYS A 103 4.72 6.26 -14.73
CA LYS A 103 3.56 5.81 -15.52
C LYS A 103 3.79 4.40 -16.06
N GLY A 104 2.76 3.54 -15.95
CA GLY A 104 2.83 2.14 -16.36
C GLY A 104 3.48 1.23 -15.32
N SER A 105 3.90 1.78 -14.16
CA SER A 105 4.41 0.94 -13.07
C SER A 105 3.36 -0.07 -12.66
N THR A 106 3.80 -1.31 -12.46
CA THR A 106 2.93 -2.45 -12.22
C THR A 106 3.38 -3.21 -10.99
N TRP A 107 2.45 -3.46 -10.09
CA TRP A 107 2.63 -4.27 -8.89
C TRP A 107 1.77 -5.53 -8.99
N HIS A 108 2.32 -6.64 -8.52
CA HIS A 108 1.60 -7.87 -8.29
C HIS A 108 1.53 -8.18 -6.80
N GLY A 109 0.45 -8.87 -6.39
CA GLY A 109 0.26 -9.29 -5.01
C GLY A 109 -0.90 -10.27 -4.89
N LEU A 110 -1.20 -10.66 -3.67
CA LEU A 110 -2.36 -11.48 -3.32
C LEU A 110 -3.26 -10.69 -2.37
N LEU A 111 -4.46 -10.34 -2.81
CA LEU A 111 -5.49 -9.78 -1.94
C LEU A 111 -6.20 -10.94 -1.23
N THR A 112 -5.93 -11.08 0.06
CA THR A 112 -6.52 -12.13 0.91
C THR A 112 -7.98 -11.79 1.27
N ASP A 113 -8.73 -12.80 1.72
CA ASP A 113 -10.12 -12.62 2.22
C ASP A 113 -10.21 -11.67 3.42
N LYS A 114 -9.08 -11.42 4.10
CA LYS A 114 -8.98 -10.46 5.19
C LYS A 114 -8.67 -9.03 4.73
N GLY A 115 -8.63 -8.77 3.42
CA GLY A 115 -8.32 -7.44 2.86
C GLY A 115 -6.85 -7.05 2.97
N ARG A 116 -5.94 -8.00 3.25
CA ARG A 116 -4.49 -7.76 3.20
C ARG A 116 -3.97 -7.99 1.80
N ILE A 117 -3.01 -7.20 1.38
CA ILE A 117 -2.21 -7.50 0.21
C ILE A 117 -0.93 -8.16 0.71
N ASP A 118 -0.79 -9.45 0.44
CA ASP A 118 0.41 -10.22 0.72
C ASP A 118 1.30 -10.24 -0.52
N ASN A 119 2.62 -10.28 -0.32
CA ASN A 119 3.64 -10.37 -1.38
C ASN A 119 3.47 -9.29 -2.47
N LEU A 120 3.20 -8.05 -2.07
CA LEU A 120 3.17 -6.93 -3.01
C LEU A 120 4.59 -6.68 -3.55
N VAL A 121 4.77 -6.83 -4.84
CA VAL A 121 6.06 -6.66 -5.52
C VAL A 121 5.89 -5.76 -6.73
N LEU A 122 6.76 -4.76 -6.86
CA LEU A 122 6.92 -3.96 -8.08
C LEU A 122 7.60 -4.82 -9.15
N VAL A 123 6.88 -5.20 -10.20
CA VAL A 123 7.40 -6.05 -11.29
C VAL A 123 7.88 -5.23 -12.48
N GLN A 124 7.36 -4.01 -12.62
CA GLN A 124 7.78 -3.06 -13.63
C GLN A 124 7.56 -1.64 -13.09
N GLY A 125 8.53 -0.75 -13.22
CA GLY A 125 8.32 0.64 -12.82
C GLY A 125 9.55 1.51 -12.93
N GLY A 126 9.31 2.82 -12.93
CA GLY A 126 10.33 3.85 -12.86
C GLY A 126 10.79 4.15 -11.42
N PRO A 127 11.78 5.03 -11.25
CA PRO A 127 12.40 5.34 -9.95
C PRO A 127 11.43 5.84 -8.88
N GLY A 128 10.32 6.48 -9.28
CA GLY A 128 9.30 7.00 -8.36
C GLY A 128 8.29 5.96 -7.88
N ALA A 129 8.23 4.77 -8.50
CA ALA A 129 7.18 3.78 -8.24
C ALA A 129 7.24 3.18 -6.84
N GLN A 130 8.44 2.99 -6.29
CA GLN A 130 8.64 2.41 -4.96
C GLN A 130 7.98 3.22 -3.84
N GLN A 131 7.81 4.55 -4.01
CA GLN A 131 7.15 5.41 -3.01
C GLN A 131 5.70 5.02 -2.77
N PHE A 132 5.06 4.31 -3.71
CA PHE A 132 3.67 3.88 -3.59
C PHE A 132 3.49 2.58 -2.80
N GLU A 133 4.52 1.78 -2.62
CA GLU A 133 4.40 0.46 -1.97
C GLU A 133 3.74 0.53 -0.59
N ALA A 134 4.13 1.50 0.24
CA ALA A 134 3.55 1.68 1.55
C ALA A 134 2.05 2.07 1.51
N VAL A 135 1.67 2.91 0.53
CA VAL A 135 0.27 3.31 0.34
C VAL A 135 -0.54 2.13 -0.19
N LEU A 136 0.01 1.41 -1.16
CA LEU A 136 -0.65 0.26 -1.79
C LEU A 136 -0.79 -0.92 -0.83
N ALA A 137 0.21 -1.18 0.01
CA ALA A 137 0.14 -2.23 1.04
C ALA A 137 -1.00 -1.99 2.05
N GLY A 138 -1.34 -0.74 2.31
CA GLY A 138 -2.45 -0.34 3.18
C GLY A 138 -3.74 0.05 2.45
N PHE A 139 -3.86 -0.24 1.16
CA PHE A 139 -4.92 0.30 0.31
C PHE A 139 -6.32 -0.18 0.70
N PHE A 140 -6.49 -1.48 0.99
CA PHE A 140 -7.79 -2.05 1.31
C PHE A 140 -8.10 -2.01 2.81
N PRO A 141 -9.38 -1.80 3.19
CA PRO A 141 -9.82 -2.02 4.56
C PRO A 141 -9.59 -3.49 4.97
N ARG A 142 -8.89 -3.69 6.07
CA ARG A 142 -8.47 -5.02 6.53
C ARG A 142 -9.51 -5.64 7.46
N GLY A 143 -9.43 -6.97 7.65
CA GLY A 143 -10.25 -7.71 8.60
C GLY A 143 -11.61 -8.14 8.06
N ALA A 144 -11.74 -8.43 6.75
CA ALA A 144 -12.99 -8.82 6.11
C ALA A 144 -14.14 -7.82 6.41
N ALA A 145 -13.84 -6.54 6.21
CA ALA A 145 -14.67 -5.41 6.62
C ALA A 145 -16.14 -5.50 6.16
N HIS A 146 -16.38 -6.05 4.95
CA HIS A 146 -17.71 -6.21 4.37
C HIS A 146 -18.66 -7.17 5.13
N THR A 147 -18.10 -8.03 5.99
CA THR A 147 -18.90 -8.98 6.81
C THR A 147 -19.31 -8.42 8.15
N LYS A 148 -18.83 -7.22 8.48
CA LYS A 148 -19.03 -6.61 9.81
C LYS A 148 -20.40 -5.99 9.99
N LYS A 149 -20.91 -6.09 11.23
CA LYS A 149 -22.16 -5.44 11.63
C LYS A 149 -21.86 -4.09 12.28
N LYS A 150 -22.85 -3.19 12.21
CA LYS A 150 -22.75 -1.89 12.87
C LYS A 150 -22.34 -2.05 14.34
N GLY A 151 -21.34 -1.28 14.76
CA GLY A 151 -20.77 -1.28 16.10
C GLY A 151 -19.68 -2.32 16.35
N GLU A 152 -19.43 -3.25 15.42
CA GLU A 152 -18.29 -4.17 15.57
C GLU A 152 -16.96 -3.41 15.47
N VAL A 153 -16.03 -3.80 16.35
CA VAL A 153 -14.68 -3.24 16.44
C VAL A 153 -13.66 -4.35 16.24
N TRP A 154 -12.64 -4.10 15.45
CA TRP A 154 -11.50 -5.02 15.30
C TRP A 154 -10.21 -4.23 15.08
N SER A 155 -9.09 -4.88 15.23
CA SER A 155 -7.77 -4.27 15.02
C SER A 155 -6.91 -5.12 14.11
N ASP A 156 -6.00 -4.47 13.40
CA ASP A 156 -4.96 -5.14 12.61
C ASP A 156 -3.66 -4.35 12.68
N THR A 157 -2.54 -5.05 12.48
CA THR A 157 -1.21 -4.45 12.49
C THR A 157 -0.54 -4.66 11.13
N LEU A 158 -0.08 -3.58 10.54
CA LEU A 158 0.81 -3.57 9.38
C LEU A 158 2.23 -3.32 9.89
N SER A 159 3.16 -4.19 9.51
CA SER A 159 4.58 -3.97 9.75
C SER A 159 5.35 -4.28 8.47
N TYR A 160 6.30 -3.45 8.13
CA TYR A 160 7.25 -3.74 7.06
C TYR A 160 8.62 -3.15 7.40
N THR A 161 9.65 -3.75 6.84
CA THR A 161 11.01 -3.21 6.86
C THR A 161 11.48 -3.08 5.43
N SER A 162 11.96 -1.91 5.09
CA SER A 162 12.62 -1.62 3.81
C SER A 162 14.10 -1.47 4.07
N THR A 163 14.93 -2.14 3.27
CA THR A 163 16.38 -2.02 3.33
C THR A 163 16.87 -1.59 1.96
N THR A 164 17.70 -0.57 1.92
CA THR A 164 18.38 -0.05 0.73
C THR A 164 19.89 -0.09 0.96
N ASP A 165 20.71 0.12 -0.08
CA ASP A 165 22.17 0.16 0.04
C ASP A 165 22.68 1.22 1.02
N GLY A 166 21.87 2.23 1.31
CA GLY A 166 22.23 3.35 2.21
C GLY A 166 21.43 3.38 3.51
N GLY A 167 20.69 2.32 3.90
CA GLY A 167 19.99 2.36 5.17
C GLY A 167 18.82 1.39 5.29
N SER A 168 18.15 1.45 6.43
CA SER A 168 16.97 0.65 6.73
C SER A 168 15.88 1.48 7.38
N ASN A 169 14.63 1.12 7.13
CA ASN A 169 13.48 1.73 7.79
C ASN A 169 12.46 0.65 8.17
N SER A 170 12.15 0.55 9.44
CA SER A 170 11.10 -0.31 10.00
C SER A 170 9.90 0.54 10.37
N PHE A 171 8.75 0.16 9.88
CA PHE A 171 7.48 0.84 10.13
C PHE A 171 6.47 -0.13 10.71
N LYS A 172 5.73 0.33 11.72
CA LYS A 172 4.63 -0.41 12.33
C LYS A 172 3.42 0.52 12.46
N MET A 173 2.26 0.05 12.03
CA MET A 173 0.98 0.74 12.17
C MET A 173 -0.06 -0.21 12.74
N MET A 174 -0.58 0.12 13.91
CA MET A 174 -1.73 -0.55 14.49
C MET A 174 -2.98 0.28 14.18
N THR A 175 -3.97 -0.33 13.55
CA THR A 175 -5.23 0.32 13.17
C THR A 175 -6.39 -0.38 13.86
N THR A 176 -7.23 0.39 14.52
CA THR A 176 -8.53 -0.03 15.05
C THR A 176 -9.60 0.43 14.08
N PHE A 177 -10.46 -0.49 13.69
CA PHE A 177 -11.56 -0.29 12.77
C PHE A 177 -12.87 -0.41 13.53
N THR A 178 -13.85 0.41 13.17
CA THR A 178 -15.22 0.35 13.71
C THR A 178 -16.22 0.42 12.56
N ALA A 179 -17.10 -0.57 12.45
CA ALA A 179 -18.19 -0.55 11.50
C ALA A 179 -19.23 0.50 11.94
N ALA A 180 -19.24 1.67 11.31
CA ALA A 180 -20.12 2.78 11.67
C ALA A 180 -21.59 2.52 11.29
N GLY A 181 -21.81 1.75 10.22
CA GLY A 181 -23.12 1.34 9.75
C GLY A 181 -23.31 1.44 8.24
N GLU A 182 -24.49 1.10 7.78
CA GLU A 182 -24.84 1.22 6.36
C GLU A 182 -24.98 2.71 5.97
N GLY A 183 -24.42 3.04 4.81
CA GLY A 183 -24.47 4.34 4.17
C GLY A 183 -24.63 4.20 2.67
N THR A 184 -24.36 5.28 1.95
CA THR A 184 -24.33 5.29 0.49
C THR A 184 -23.03 5.94 0.01
N TYR A 185 -22.41 5.33 -0.99
CA TYR A 185 -21.27 5.88 -1.72
C TYR A 185 -21.63 5.93 -3.21
N ASN A 186 -21.63 7.11 -3.83
CA ASN A 186 -22.05 7.31 -5.23
C ASN A 186 -23.38 6.61 -5.56
N ASN A 187 -24.39 6.76 -4.68
CA ASN A 187 -25.72 6.12 -4.77
C ASN A 187 -25.75 4.58 -4.61
N ALA A 188 -24.61 3.93 -4.38
CA ALA A 188 -24.54 2.51 -4.04
C ALA A 188 -24.60 2.29 -2.53
N LYS A 189 -25.22 1.19 -2.09
CA LYS A 189 -25.20 0.82 -0.66
C LYS A 189 -23.79 0.42 -0.26
N ALA A 190 -23.30 0.99 0.82
CA ALA A 190 -21.98 0.76 1.38
C ALA A 190 -22.05 0.55 2.89
N LEU A 191 -21.08 -0.16 3.42
CA LEU A 191 -20.76 -0.16 4.84
C LEU A 191 -19.65 0.86 5.08
N THR A 192 -19.95 1.86 5.90
CA THR A 192 -18.95 2.85 6.33
C THR A 192 -18.17 2.33 7.53
N ILE A 193 -16.85 2.43 7.46
CA ILE A 193 -15.91 2.01 8.50
C ILE A 193 -15.09 3.22 8.91
N THR A 194 -15.04 3.52 10.18
CA THR A 194 -14.14 4.52 10.75
C THR A 194 -12.89 3.85 11.29
N THR A 195 -11.77 4.56 11.25
CA THR A 195 -10.49 4.04 11.75
C THR A 195 -9.77 5.03 12.64
N THR A 196 -9.04 4.48 13.60
CA THR A 196 -7.98 5.18 14.32
C THR A 196 -6.70 4.37 14.20
N SER A 197 -5.56 5.03 14.05
CA SER A 197 -4.28 4.35 13.94
C SER A 197 -3.21 5.00 14.79
N VAL A 198 -2.26 4.18 15.24
CA VAL A 198 -1.02 4.61 15.88
C VAL A 198 0.13 4.02 15.08
N THR A 199 1.12 4.85 14.78
CA THR A 199 2.29 4.46 13.99
C THR A 199 3.56 4.67 14.78
N SER A 200 4.56 3.82 14.53
CA SER A 200 5.94 4.00 14.94
C SER A 200 6.86 3.65 13.79
N SER A 201 7.95 4.38 13.67
CA SER A 201 9.02 4.09 12.71
C SER A 201 10.38 4.24 13.37
N VAL A 202 11.31 3.38 12.96
CA VAL A 202 12.72 3.47 13.33
C VAL A 202 13.52 3.19 12.08
N GLY A 203 14.50 4.03 11.80
CA GLY A 203 15.31 3.88 10.60
C GLY A 203 16.72 4.40 10.78
N SER A 204 17.58 4.01 9.86
CA SER A 204 18.92 4.55 9.69
C SER A 204 19.18 4.82 8.21
N GLN A 205 19.93 5.87 7.94
CA GLN A 205 20.35 6.21 6.58
C GLN A 205 21.77 6.73 6.59
N ASP A 206 22.60 6.22 5.69
CA ASP A 206 23.94 6.72 5.46
C ASP A 206 23.85 8.11 4.81
N GLY A 207 24.53 9.08 5.36
CA GLY A 207 24.57 10.44 4.85
C GLY A 207 25.98 11.00 4.72
N PRO A 208 26.17 12.07 3.96
CA PRO A 208 27.48 12.73 3.81
C PRO A 208 28.09 13.21 5.15
N GLY A 209 27.24 13.34 6.18
CA GLY A 209 27.60 13.75 7.53
C GLY A 209 27.60 12.60 8.56
N GLY A 210 27.69 11.34 8.13
CA GLY A 210 27.58 10.15 8.98
C GLY A 210 26.17 9.59 9.03
N ASP A 211 25.98 8.50 9.77
CA ASP A 211 24.71 7.79 9.89
C ASP A 211 23.66 8.70 10.54
N VAL A 212 22.51 8.80 9.91
CA VAL A 212 21.31 9.46 10.43
C VAL A 212 20.41 8.39 11.02
N GLN A 213 20.13 8.47 12.31
CA GLN A 213 19.11 7.65 12.98
C GLN A 213 17.79 8.42 12.97
N MET A 214 16.69 7.74 12.71
CA MET A 214 15.36 8.32 12.64
C MET A 214 14.41 7.56 13.56
N GLU A 215 13.80 8.27 14.50
CA GLU A 215 12.68 7.74 15.28
C GLU A 215 11.44 8.57 14.99
N GLY A 216 10.32 7.90 14.79
CA GLY A 216 9.07 8.55 14.48
C GLY A 216 7.87 7.89 15.12
N ASN A 217 6.88 8.71 15.42
CA ASN A 217 5.57 8.27 15.84
C ASN A 217 4.48 9.07 15.15
N GLY A 218 3.25 8.58 15.20
CA GLY A 218 2.13 9.29 14.61
C GLY A 218 0.79 8.69 14.99
N THR A 219 -0.25 9.46 14.70
CA THR A 219 -1.63 9.03 14.84
C THR A 219 -2.39 9.31 13.56
N GLY A 220 -3.45 8.56 13.33
CA GLY A 220 -4.29 8.78 12.16
C GLY A 220 -5.75 8.47 12.43
N VAL A 221 -6.61 9.11 11.66
CA VAL A 221 -8.05 8.85 11.62
C VAL A 221 -8.50 8.72 10.18
N GLY A 222 -9.52 7.91 9.93
CA GLY A 222 -9.99 7.72 8.57
C GLY A 222 -11.40 7.18 8.50
N THR A 223 -11.91 7.19 7.27
CA THR A 223 -13.21 6.63 6.92
C THR A 223 -13.06 5.87 5.62
N PHE A 224 -13.66 4.67 5.55
CA PHE A 224 -13.67 3.82 4.36
C PHE A 224 -15.08 3.35 4.06
N ASP A 225 -15.42 3.27 2.79
CA ASP A 225 -16.69 2.71 2.33
C ASP A 225 -16.42 1.43 1.53
N VAL A 226 -17.15 0.36 1.88
CA VAL A 226 -17.01 -0.97 1.28
C VAL A 226 -18.37 -1.45 0.81
N SER A 227 -18.46 -1.99 -0.40
CA SER A 227 -19.68 -2.62 -0.91
C SER A 227 -20.02 -3.91 -0.15
N LYS A 228 -21.24 -4.42 -0.33
CA LYS A 228 -21.64 -5.73 0.20
C LYS A 228 -20.78 -6.89 -0.32
N ASP A 229 -20.26 -6.75 -1.52
CA ASP A 229 -19.40 -7.77 -2.16
C ASP A 229 -17.91 -7.62 -1.78
N GLY A 230 -17.61 -6.75 -0.81
CA GLY A 230 -16.25 -6.54 -0.32
C GLY A 230 -15.39 -5.66 -1.22
N ILE A 231 -15.98 -4.97 -2.21
CA ILE A 231 -15.25 -4.02 -3.06
C ILE A 231 -15.03 -2.74 -2.26
N TYR A 232 -13.79 -2.30 -2.19
CA TYR A 232 -13.44 -0.99 -1.64
C TYR A 232 -13.95 0.11 -2.58
N LEU A 233 -14.76 1.02 -2.07
CA LEU A 233 -15.37 2.10 -2.86
C LEU A 233 -14.58 3.39 -2.75
N GLY A 234 -13.96 3.62 -1.59
CA GLY A 234 -13.16 4.80 -1.34
C GLY A 234 -13.10 5.19 0.12
N GLY A 235 -12.44 6.30 0.39
CA GLY A 235 -12.31 6.81 1.75
C GLY A 235 -11.28 7.92 1.87
N THR A 236 -11.15 8.43 3.09
CA THR A 236 -10.14 9.43 3.44
C THR A 236 -9.42 9.00 4.70
N ASN A 237 -8.12 9.16 4.72
CA ASN A 237 -7.29 8.94 5.89
C ASN A 237 -6.42 10.16 6.12
N THR A 238 -6.40 10.66 7.34
CA THR A 238 -5.53 11.75 7.78
C THR A 238 -4.55 11.21 8.80
N ARG A 239 -3.28 11.56 8.68
CA ARG A 239 -2.22 11.13 9.58
C ARG A 239 -1.37 12.31 9.98
N ASP A 240 -1.15 12.44 11.28
CA ASP A 240 -0.14 13.32 11.86
C ASP A 240 1.06 12.48 12.27
N SER A 241 2.27 12.89 11.91
CA SER A 241 3.50 12.21 12.32
C SER A 241 4.56 13.19 12.78
N HIS A 242 5.40 12.72 13.69
CA HIS A 242 6.55 13.42 14.22
C HIS A 242 7.77 12.49 14.11
N ILE A 243 8.80 12.93 13.41
CA ILE A 243 10.04 12.20 13.19
C ILE A 243 11.18 13.08 13.72
N VAL A 244 12.11 12.47 14.44
CA VAL A 244 13.29 13.14 14.97
C VAL A 244 14.53 12.46 14.40
N PRO A 245 15.11 13.02 13.32
CA PRO A 245 16.43 12.61 12.85
C PRO A 245 17.50 13.03 13.86
N THR A 246 18.45 12.13 14.11
CA THR A 246 19.65 12.39 14.91
C THR A 246 20.89 11.94 14.14
N THR A 247 21.95 12.70 14.19
CA THR A 247 23.23 12.35 13.56
C THR A 247 24.36 12.50 14.54
N SER A 248 25.43 11.73 14.38
CA SER A 248 26.60 11.80 15.24
C SER A 248 27.37 13.14 15.09
N GLN A 249 27.17 13.85 13.98
CA GLN A 249 27.86 15.10 13.66
C GLN A 249 27.04 16.35 14.00
N ALA A 250 25.73 16.25 14.14
CA ALA A 250 24.87 17.36 14.55
C ALA A 250 24.16 16.98 15.87
N PRO A 251 24.66 17.42 17.02
CA PRO A 251 24.08 17.07 18.32
C PRO A 251 22.69 17.70 18.56
N VAL A 252 22.21 18.50 17.63
CA VAL A 252 20.90 19.16 17.72
C VAL A 252 19.91 18.36 16.89
N PRO A 253 18.84 17.80 17.48
CA PRO A 253 17.80 17.13 16.74
C PRO A 253 17.07 18.10 15.81
N ILE A 254 16.69 17.63 14.63
CA ILE A 254 15.93 18.41 13.63
C ILE A 254 14.52 17.81 13.53
N PRO A 255 13.55 18.21 14.38
CA PRO A 255 12.22 17.64 14.35
C PRO A 255 11.50 17.92 13.03
N LEU A 256 10.90 16.85 12.47
CA LEU A 256 10.04 16.91 11.30
C LEU A 256 8.62 16.55 11.75
N LYS A 257 7.68 17.45 11.55
CA LYS A 257 6.25 17.19 11.71
C LYS A 257 5.63 17.09 10.33
N SER A 258 4.73 16.13 10.12
CA SER A 258 3.95 16.07 8.88
C SER A 258 2.49 15.77 9.14
N HIS A 259 1.64 16.36 8.32
CA HIS A 259 0.21 16.14 8.23
C HIS A 259 -0.09 15.61 6.83
N THR A 260 -0.49 14.35 6.73
CA THR A 260 -0.74 13.69 5.45
C THR A 260 -2.22 13.36 5.32
N ILE A 261 -2.81 13.75 4.21
CA ILE A 261 -4.19 13.42 3.83
C ILE A 261 -4.12 12.50 2.61
N VAL A 262 -4.72 11.33 2.72
CA VAL A 262 -4.89 10.38 1.61
C VAL A 262 -6.37 10.25 1.30
N THR A 263 -6.75 10.51 0.06
CA THR A 263 -8.12 10.33 -0.43
C THR A 263 -8.12 9.29 -1.53
N ILE A 264 -9.00 8.31 -1.44
CA ILE A 264 -9.16 7.24 -2.43
C ILE A 264 -10.62 7.25 -2.87
N SER A 265 -10.85 7.15 -4.17
CA SER A 265 -12.19 7.03 -4.75
C SER A 265 -12.20 6.06 -5.92
N SER A 266 -13.19 5.15 -5.95
CA SER A 266 -13.49 4.35 -7.14
C SER A 266 -14.07 5.24 -8.24
N LEU A 267 -13.76 4.93 -9.50
CA LEU A 267 -14.16 5.67 -10.70
C LEU A 267 -15.24 4.90 -11.46
#